data_ee0fa23f0ee8204a6a6c719410a2aaeb
#
_entry.id   ee0fa23f0ee8204a6a6c719410a2aaeb
#
_cell.length_a   1.000
_cell.length_b   1.000
_cell.length_c   1.000
_cell.angle_alpha   90.00
_cell.angle_beta   90.00
_cell.angle_gamma   90.00
#
_symmetry.space_group_name_H-M   'P 1'
#
loop_
_entity.id
_entity.type
_entity.pdbx_description
1 polymer ?
#
loop_
_entity_poly.entity_id
_entity_poly.type
_entity_poly.pdbx_seq_one_letter_code
_entity_poly.pdbx_strand_id
1 'polypeptide(L)'
;MYPLEVGKVMAALGGARTVGSAPNTLVELAATVARGLPGEVVSALAANAAPDDVAARRRVAALVTSAASLKRRDRLSPVASERAERLARIVALARQALGDADEARLWLNAPHPLLGSARPIEVAATDLGARQVERVLHNIEYDLPV
;
A
#
# COMPACT_ATOMS: atom_id res chain seq x y z
N MET A 1 -11.27 12.94 -3.77
CA MET A 1 -11.13 12.19 -5.03
C MET A 1 -10.10 11.07 -4.87
N TYR A 2 -10.38 9.90 -5.41
CA TYR A 2 -9.43 8.79 -5.39
C TYR A 2 -8.31 9.09 -6.43
N PRO A 3 -7.04 9.09 -6.01
CA PRO A 3 -5.96 9.65 -6.82
C PRO A 3 -5.42 8.75 -7.93
N LEU A 4 -5.98 7.55 -8.10
CA LEU A 4 -5.44 6.52 -8.99
C LEU A 4 -6.54 5.72 -9.68
N GLU A 5 -6.16 5.08 -10.77
CA GLU A 5 -6.98 4.03 -11.35
C GLU A 5 -6.99 2.80 -10.44
N VAL A 6 -8.15 2.20 -10.27
CA VAL A 6 -8.34 1.02 -9.41
C VAL A 6 -7.41 -0.12 -9.79
N GLY A 7 -7.14 -0.32 -11.08
CA GLY A 7 -6.24 -1.36 -11.55
C GLY A 7 -4.81 -1.26 -11.01
N LYS A 8 -4.33 -0.05 -10.77
CA LYS A 8 -2.99 0.16 -10.20
C LYS A 8 -2.93 -0.25 -8.73
N VAL A 9 -3.99 0.03 -7.98
CA VAL A 9 -4.11 -0.39 -6.59
C VAL A 9 -4.24 -1.91 -6.52
N MET A 10 -5.04 -2.49 -7.40
CA MET A 10 -5.19 -3.94 -7.50
C MET A 10 -3.86 -4.64 -7.78
N ALA A 11 -3.05 -4.07 -8.68
CA ALA A 11 -1.72 -4.61 -8.97
C ALA A 11 -0.83 -4.66 -7.72
N ALA A 12 -0.88 -3.61 -6.89
CA ALA A 12 -0.11 -3.56 -5.64
C ALA A 12 -0.59 -4.59 -4.61
N LEU A 13 -1.85 -5.01 -4.69
CA LEU A 13 -2.44 -6.07 -3.84
C LEU A 13 -2.19 -7.49 -4.39
N GLY A 14 -1.51 -7.62 -5.51
CA GLY A 14 -1.22 -8.90 -6.14
C GLY A 14 -2.10 -9.25 -7.33
N GLY A 15 -2.98 -8.34 -7.74
CA GLY A 15 -3.87 -8.52 -8.89
C GLY A 15 -5.14 -9.30 -8.57
N ALA A 16 -5.99 -9.45 -9.58
CA ALA A 16 -7.30 -10.09 -9.43
C ALA A 16 -7.22 -11.53 -8.90
N ARG A 17 -6.21 -12.28 -9.29
CA ARG A 17 -6.02 -13.65 -8.82
C ARG A 17 -5.81 -13.70 -7.31
N THR A 18 -4.99 -12.83 -6.77
CA THR A 18 -4.69 -12.76 -5.34
C THR A 18 -5.89 -12.21 -4.55
N VAL A 19 -6.52 -11.16 -5.06
CA VAL A 19 -7.68 -10.54 -4.42
C VAL A 19 -8.92 -11.43 -4.50
N GLY A 20 -9.02 -12.26 -5.54
CA GLY A 20 -10.16 -13.16 -5.75
C GLY A 20 -11.35 -12.50 -6.45
N SER A 21 -11.19 -11.28 -6.91
CA SER A 21 -12.18 -10.54 -7.71
C SER A 21 -11.47 -9.45 -8.51
N ALA A 22 -12.17 -8.85 -9.46
CA ALA A 22 -11.59 -7.86 -10.36
C ALA A 22 -12.40 -6.56 -10.37
N PRO A 23 -12.42 -5.81 -9.24
CA PRO A 23 -13.11 -4.52 -9.20
C PRO A 23 -12.48 -3.54 -10.20
N ASN A 24 -13.33 -2.83 -10.95
CA ASN A 24 -12.90 -1.82 -11.92
C ASN A 24 -13.22 -0.41 -11.48
N THR A 25 -14.15 -0.25 -10.54
CA THR A 25 -14.57 1.06 -10.05
C THR A 25 -14.24 1.21 -8.58
N LEU A 26 -14.22 2.45 -8.12
CA LEU A 26 -14.01 2.74 -6.70
C LEU A 26 -15.08 2.10 -5.82
N VAL A 27 -16.35 2.13 -6.28
CA VAL A 27 -17.46 1.51 -5.54
C VAL A 27 -17.25 0.00 -5.41
N GLU A 28 -16.83 -0.66 -6.48
CA GLU A 28 -16.56 -2.10 -6.45
C GLU A 28 -15.37 -2.43 -5.55
N LEU A 29 -14.30 -1.62 -5.60
CA LEU A 29 -13.15 -1.79 -4.73
C LEU A 29 -13.53 -1.61 -3.26
N ALA A 30 -14.31 -0.57 -2.96
CA ALA A 30 -14.80 -0.31 -1.60
C ALA A 30 -15.60 -1.51 -1.06
N ALA A 31 -16.48 -2.09 -1.89
CA ALA A 31 -17.25 -3.26 -1.51
C ALA A 31 -16.36 -4.48 -1.28
N THR A 32 -15.34 -4.67 -2.11
CA THR A 32 -14.36 -5.77 -1.97
C THR A 32 -13.60 -5.65 -0.65
N VAL A 33 -13.13 -4.46 -0.33
CA VAL A 33 -12.43 -4.17 0.94
C VAL A 33 -13.35 -4.38 2.13
N ALA A 34 -14.60 -3.93 2.06
CA ALA A 34 -15.58 -4.08 3.16
C ALA A 34 -15.90 -5.55 3.47
N ARG A 35 -15.87 -6.43 2.46
CA ARG A 35 -16.06 -7.87 2.64
C ARG A 35 -14.85 -8.57 3.25
N GLY A 36 -13.71 -7.91 3.29
CA GLY A 36 -12.45 -8.48 3.73
C GLY A 36 -11.65 -9.06 2.56
N LEU A 37 -10.40 -8.63 2.45
CA LEU A 37 -9.47 -9.13 1.43
C LEU A 37 -8.89 -10.50 1.86
N PRO A 38 -8.56 -11.39 0.92
CA PRO A 38 -7.84 -12.61 1.26
C PRO A 38 -6.51 -12.32 1.93
N GLY A 39 -6.08 -13.21 2.84
CA GLY A 39 -4.81 -13.07 3.55
C GLY A 39 -3.59 -12.99 2.64
N GLU A 40 -3.66 -13.62 1.47
CA GLU A 40 -2.58 -13.61 0.48
C GLU A 40 -2.20 -12.22 -0.01
N VAL A 41 -3.10 -11.23 0.09
CA VAL A 41 -2.76 -9.85 -0.30
C VAL A 41 -1.63 -9.27 0.55
N VAL A 42 -1.47 -9.72 1.80
CA VAL A 42 -0.43 -9.21 2.70
C VAL A 42 0.96 -9.50 2.15
N SER A 43 1.20 -10.74 1.75
CA SER A 43 2.48 -11.15 1.17
C SER A 43 2.76 -10.44 -0.16
N ALA A 44 1.75 -10.34 -1.02
CA ALA A 44 1.86 -9.65 -2.30
C ALA A 44 2.15 -8.16 -2.11
N LEU A 45 1.43 -7.52 -1.19
CA LEU A 45 1.64 -6.12 -0.86
C LEU A 45 3.06 -5.87 -0.31
N ALA A 46 3.52 -6.72 0.60
CA ALA A 46 4.86 -6.61 1.18
C ALA A 46 5.95 -6.70 0.09
N ALA A 47 5.79 -7.62 -0.86
CA ALA A 47 6.72 -7.77 -1.97
C ALA A 47 6.71 -6.56 -2.91
N ASN A 48 5.56 -5.92 -3.08
CA ASN A 48 5.42 -4.73 -3.92
C ASN A 48 5.87 -3.44 -3.21
N ALA A 49 5.79 -3.41 -1.89
CA ALA A 49 6.10 -2.22 -1.08
C ALA A 49 7.52 -2.17 -0.56
N ALA A 50 8.24 -3.28 -0.51
CA ALA A 50 9.56 -3.34 0.10
C ALA A 50 10.58 -4.04 -0.82
N PRO A 51 11.88 -3.70 -0.68
CA PRO A 51 12.95 -4.41 -1.36
C PRO A 51 12.96 -5.89 -0.98
N ASP A 52 13.73 -6.71 -1.69
CA ASP A 52 13.89 -8.13 -1.40
C ASP A 52 14.74 -8.31 -0.12
N ASP A 53 14.12 -8.02 0.99
CA ASP A 53 14.68 -8.03 2.34
C ASP A 53 13.60 -8.52 3.28
N VAL A 54 13.86 -9.64 3.93
CA VAL A 54 12.90 -10.29 4.83
C VAL A 54 12.43 -9.34 5.94
N ALA A 55 13.35 -8.59 6.54
CA ALA A 55 13.01 -7.66 7.62
C ALA A 55 12.10 -6.53 7.14
N ALA A 56 12.40 -5.94 5.96
CA ALA A 56 11.58 -4.88 5.38
C ALA A 56 10.18 -5.38 5.04
N ARG A 57 10.06 -6.55 4.44
CA ARG A 57 8.78 -7.16 4.09
C ARG A 57 7.96 -7.51 5.32
N ARG A 58 8.59 -8.00 6.39
CA ARG A 58 7.92 -8.26 7.66
C ARG A 58 7.37 -6.98 8.29
N ARG A 59 8.13 -5.88 8.21
CA ARG A 59 7.65 -4.59 8.72
C ARG A 59 6.39 -4.13 7.98
N VAL A 60 6.36 -4.27 6.66
CA VAL A 60 5.18 -3.91 5.86
C VAL A 60 3.99 -4.78 6.24
N ALA A 61 4.18 -6.10 6.30
CA ALA A 61 3.12 -7.02 6.68
C ALA A 61 2.52 -6.68 8.06
N ALA A 62 3.38 -6.32 9.02
CA ALA A 62 2.95 -5.94 10.38
C ALA A 62 2.14 -4.64 10.40
N LEU A 63 2.29 -3.76 9.41
CA LEU A 63 1.46 -2.55 9.29
C LEU A 63 0.02 -2.89 8.92
N VAL A 64 -0.22 -4.03 8.30
CA VAL A 64 -1.57 -4.49 7.92
C VAL A 64 -2.23 -5.25 9.05
N THR A 65 -1.57 -6.30 9.53
CA THR A 65 -2.12 -7.19 10.57
C THR A 65 -1.00 -7.97 11.25
N SER A 66 -1.29 -8.52 12.43
CA SER A 66 -0.35 -9.39 13.14
C SER A 66 -0.21 -10.74 12.44
N ALA A 67 0.94 -11.39 12.63
CA ALA A 67 1.17 -12.74 12.11
C ALA A 67 0.17 -13.75 12.69
N ALA A 68 -0.20 -13.59 13.98
CA ALA A 68 -1.17 -14.44 14.62
C ALA A 68 -2.57 -14.32 13.99
N SER A 69 -3.01 -13.08 13.71
CA SER A 69 -4.29 -12.84 13.03
C SER A 69 -4.30 -13.44 11.63
N LEU A 70 -3.20 -13.31 10.91
CA LEU A 70 -3.06 -13.85 9.55
C LEU A 70 -3.17 -15.37 9.52
N LYS A 71 -2.62 -16.05 10.53
CA LYS A 71 -2.70 -17.51 10.64
C LYS A 71 -4.09 -18.02 10.99
N ARG A 72 -4.87 -17.23 11.75
CA ARG A 72 -6.19 -17.64 12.23
C ARG A 72 -7.32 -17.42 11.24
N ARG A 73 -7.11 -16.63 10.19
CA ARG A 73 -8.18 -16.20 9.28
C ARG A 73 -7.77 -16.36 7.84
N ASP A 74 -8.68 -16.87 7.03
CA ASP A 74 -8.50 -16.90 5.58
C ASP A 74 -8.63 -15.49 4.97
N ARG A 75 -9.44 -14.65 5.61
CA ARG A 75 -9.66 -13.27 5.19
C ARG A 75 -9.22 -12.29 6.26
N LEU A 76 -8.72 -11.16 5.81
CA LEU A 76 -8.44 -10.03 6.69
C LEU A 76 -9.75 -9.45 7.22
N SER A 77 -9.70 -8.90 8.44
CA SER A 77 -10.80 -8.10 8.94
C SER A 77 -11.04 -6.89 8.03
N PRO A 78 -12.23 -6.25 8.09
CA PRO A 78 -12.44 -5.00 7.35
C PRO A 78 -11.40 -3.92 7.67
N VAL A 79 -10.99 -3.79 8.92
CA VAL A 79 -9.97 -2.82 9.33
C VAL A 79 -8.61 -3.14 8.70
N ALA A 80 -8.17 -4.39 8.76
CA ALA A 80 -6.91 -4.80 8.14
C ALA A 80 -6.97 -4.66 6.62
N SER A 81 -8.13 -4.95 6.01
CA SER A 81 -8.34 -4.78 4.57
C SER A 81 -8.24 -3.31 4.15
N GLU A 82 -8.76 -2.39 4.96
CA GLU A 82 -8.61 -0.95 4.71
C GLU A 82 -7.15 -0.52 4.80
N ARG A 83 -6.39 -1.06 5.76
CA ARG A 83 -4.96 -0.79 5.87
C ARG A 83 -4.21 -1.29 4.64
N ALA A 84 -4.53 -2.49 4.17
CA ALA A 84 -3.92 -3.06 2.97
C ALA A 84 -4.21 -2.20 1.74
N GLU A 85 -5.46 -1.76 1.55
CA GLU A 85 -5.82 -0.85 0.44
C GLU A 85 -5.05 0.47 0.54
N ARG A 86 -5.00 1.07 1.71
CA ARG A 86 -4.28 2.33 1.93
C ARG A 86 -2.81 2.21 1.55
N LEU A 87 -2.14 1.17 2.00
CA LEU A 87 -0.73 0.95 1.67
C LEU A 87 -0.54 0.62 0.19
N ALA A 88 -1.44 -0.16 -0.40
CA ALA A 88 -1.41 -0.46 -1.84
C ALA A 88 -1.57 0.80 -2.69
N ARG A 89 -2.42 1.72 -2.28
CA ARG A 89 -2.59 3.02 -2.93
C ARG A 89 -1.30 3.83 -2.88
N ILE A 90 -0.64 3.87 -1.74
CA ILE A 90 0.65 4.56 -1.58
C ILE A 90 1.74 3.92 -2.45
N VAL A 91 1.80 2.60 -2.52
CA VAL A 91 2.73 1.89 -3.40
C VAL A 91 2.50 2.28 -4.87
N ALA A 92 1.24 2.28 -5.29
CA ALA A 92 0.88 2.63 -6.67
C ALA A 92 1.23 4.09 -6.99
N LEU A 93 0.98 5.01 -6.05
CA LEU A 93 1.35 6.43 -6.21
C LEU A 93 2.87 6.61 -6.28
N ALA A 94 3.63 5.90 -5.47
CA ALA A 94 5.08 5.96 -5.50
C ALA A 94 5.63 5.49 -6.85
N ARG A 95 5.09 4.39 -7.38
CA ARG A 95 5.46 3.89 -8.71
C ARG A 95 5.15 4.91 -9.80
N GLN A 96 4.00 5.55 -9.72
CA GLN A 96 3.60 6.58 -10.68
C GLN A 96 4.51 7.80 -10.59
N ALA A 97 4.80 8.29 -9.40
CA ALA A 97 5.61 9.49 -9.19
C ALA A 97 7.08 9.28 -9.57
N LEU A 98 7.65 8.12 -9.27
CA LEU A 98 9.07 7.84 -9.49
C LEU A 98 9.33 7.11 -10.81
N GLY A 99 8.31 6.54 -11.42
CA GLY A 99 8.40 5.90 -12.74
C GLY A 99 9.06 4.52 -12.75
N ASP A 100 9.44 3.98 -11.59
CA ASP A 100 10.11 2.70 -11.49
C ASP A 100 9.72 1.98 -10.20
N ALA A 101 9.45 0.67 -10.30
CA ALA A 101 9.02 -0.13 -9.15
C ALA A 101 10.11 -0.30 -8.09
N ASP A 102 11.36 -0.47 -8.52
CA ASP A 102 12.49 -0.65 -7.58
C ASP A 102 12.81 0.66 -6.85
N GLU A 103 12.81 1.77 -7.56
CA GLU A 103 12.99 3.08 -6.95
C GLU A 103 11.87 3.38 -5.95
N ALA A 104 10.65 3.02 -6.29
CA ALA A 104 9.51 3.19 -5.39
C ALA A 104 9.70 2.39 -4.10
N ARG A 105 10.14 1.13 -4.18
CA ARG A 105 10.41 0.31 -2.99
C ARG A 105 11.49 0.94 -2.12
N LEU A 106 12.56 1.42 -2.71
CA LEU A 106 13.64 2.07 -1.97
C LEU A 106 13.16 3.35 -1.29
N TRP A 107 12.43 4.19 -2.02
CA TRP A 107 11.91 5.45 -1.48
C TRP A 107 10.96 5.21 -0.31
N LEU A 108 10.05 4.26 -0.45
CA LEU A 108 9.06 3.94 0.59
C LEU A 108 9.70 3.45 1.89
N ASN A 109 10.90 2.89 1.83
CA ASN A 109 11.57 2.28 2.98
C ASN A 109 12.78 3.08 3.49
N ALA A 110 13.05 4.25 2.92
CA ALA A 110 14.12 5.12 3.36
C ALA A 110 13.56 6.28 4.22
N PRO A 111 14.23 6.66 5.32
CA PRO A 111 13.80 7.82 6.10
C PRO A 111 13.71 9.07 5.22
N HIS A 112 12.67 9.86 5.41
CA HIS A 112 12.42 11.06 4.60
C HIS A 112 12.36 12.30 5.49
N PRO A 113 13.14 13.37 5.18
CA PRO A 113 13.21 14.57 6.03
C PRO A 113 11.85 15.25 6.25
N LEU A 114 11.01 15.31 5.22
CA LEU A 114 9.70 15.95 5.31
C LEU A 114 8.67 15.13 6.08
N LEU A 115 9.00 13.90 6.44
CA LEU A 115 8.12 12.99 7.18
C LEU A 115 8.70 12.66 8.56
N GLY A 116 9.38 13.63 9.17
CA GLY A 116 9.98 13.45 10.49
C GLY A 116 11.09 12.41 10.52
N SER A 117 11.77 12.20 9.41
CA SER A 117 12.80 11.16 9.23
C SER A 117 12.28 9.73 9.40
N ALA A 118 10.97 9.54 9.31
CA ALA A 118 10.36 8.21 9.29
C ALA A 118 10.31 7.67 7.85
N ARG A 119 10.15 6.37 7.72
CA ARG A 119 9.95 5.73 6.42
C ARG A 119 8.56 6.06 5.89
N PRO A 120 8.42 6.49 4.63
CA PRO A 120 7.11 6.83 4.07
C PRO A 120 6.07 5.71 4.21
N ILE A 121 6.46 4.45 4.04
CA ILE A 121 5.53 3.33 4.16
C ILE A 121 4.96 3.21 5.59
N GLU A 122 5.75 3.52 6.60
CA GLU A 122 5.31 3.50 8.00
C GLU A 122 4.39 4.68 8.30
N VAL A 123 4.74 5.86 7.79
CA VAL A 123 3.90 7.06 7.93
C VAL A 123 2.52 6.83 7.30
N ALA A 124 2.47 6.14 6.18
CA ALA A 124 1.24 5.85 5.45
C ALA A 124 0.32 4.83 6.16
N ALA A 125 0.74 4.25 7.27
CA ALA A 125 -0.08 3.29 8.02
C ALA A 125 -1.33 3.94 8.64
N THR A 126 -1.33 5.25 8.87
CA THR A 126 -2.51 6.00 9.31
C THR A 126 -3.12 6.79 8.16
N ASP A 127 -4.40 7.12 8.26
CA ASP A 127 -5.07 7.93 7.24
C ASP A 127 -4.41 9.30 7.09
N LEU A 128 -4.14 9.96 8.21
CA LEU A 128 -3.52 11.28 8.20
C LEU A 128 -2.10 11.24 7.63
N GLY A 129 -1.32 10.24 8.02
CA GLY A 129 0.03 10.04 7.50
C GLY A 129 0.04 9.73 6.01
N ALA A 130 -0.91 8.91 5.55
CA ALA A 130 -1.05 8.61 4.12
C ALA A 130 -1.30 9.86 3.29
N ARG A 131 -2.11 10.80 3.79
CA ARG A 131 -2.35 12.08 3.11
C ARG A 131 -1.06 12.89 2.95
N GLN A 132 -0.20 12.88 3.95
CA GLN A 132 1.09 13.56 3.88
C GLN A 132 2.01 12.90 2.84
N VAL A 133 2.09 11.58 2.84
CA VAL A 133 2.89 10.84 1.85
C VAL A 133 2.36 11.08 0.44
N GLU A 134 1.04 11.05 0.24
CA GLU A 134 0.41 11.36 -1.04
C GLU A 134 0.80 12.76 -1.54
N ARG A 135 0.82 13.73 -0.62
CA ARG A 135 1.22 15.10 -0.96
C ARG A 135 2.68 15.20 -1.42
N VAL A 136 3.58 14.53 -0.71
CA VAL A 136 5.00 14.48 -1.10
C VAL A 136 5.15 13.84 -2.47
N LEU A 137 4.49 12.71 -2.70
CA LEU A 137 4.55 12.01 -3.98
C LEU A 137 3.95 12.85 -5.12
N HIS A 138 2.86 13.53 -4.86
CA HIS A 138 2.26 14.45 -5.84
C HIS A 138 3.25 15.54 -6.24
N ASN A 139 3.94 16.13 -5.25
CA ASN A 139 4.92 17.17 -5.53
C ASN A 139 6.11 16.64 -6.32
N ILE A 140 6.54 15.40 -6.06
CA ILE A 140 7.59 14.76 -6.85
C ILE A 140 7.14 14.53 -8.28
N GLU A 141 5.94 14.01 -8.48
CA GLU A 141 5.40 13.70 -9.82
C GLU A 141 5.31 14.94 -10.71
N TYR A 142 4.91 16.08 -10.14
CA TYR A 142 4.71 17.31 -10.88
C TYR A 142 5.86 18.31 -10.73
N ASP A 143 6.99 17.87 -10.18
CA ASP A 143 8.19 18.69 -9.98
C ASP A 143 7.88 20.00 -9.23
N LEU A 144 7.05 19.90 -8.22
CA LEU A 144 6.68 21.02 -7.36
C LEU A 144 7.62 21.12 -6.15
N PRO A 145 7.78 22.31 -5.56
CA PRO A 145 8.55 22.45 -4.33
C PRO A 145 8.00 21.54 -3.21
N VAL A 146 8.90 20.90 -2.52
CA VAL A 146 8.53 19.97 -1.44
C VAL A 146 8.71 20.62 -0.09
#